data_be347b7f557bc689861438451cb60be2
#
_entry.id   be347b7f557bc689861438451cb60be2
#
_cell.length_a   1.000
_cell.length_b   1.000
_cell.length_c   1.000
_cell.angle_alpha   90.00
_cell.angle_beta   90.00
_cell.angle_gamma   90.00
#
_symmetry.space_group_name_H-M   'P 1'
#
loop_
_entity.id
_entity.type
_entity.pdbx_description
1 polymer ?
#
loop_
_entity_poly.entity_id
_entity_poly.type
_entity_poly.pdbx_seq_one_letter_code
_entity_poly.pdbx_strand_id
1 'polypeptide(L)'
;MTREDKSIAIQDLTAQLADTKVIYVADISGLNASTTSDLRRACFKAGIKLEVVKNTLLAKAMEASENEYGDLPSILKGNSAIMIAEAASGPAKIIKEFRKKGTKPELKGAYINEEIYIGDNQLDSLVAIKSREEMIGEIIGLLQSPAQRVISALKNQFKDEE
;
A
#
# COMPACT_ATOMS: atom_id res chain seq x y z
N MET A 1 -15.12 25.71 -3.84
CA MET A 1 -14.03 25.64 -2.85
C MET A 1 -13.44 27.03 -2.66
N THR A 2 -13.63 27.60 -1.50
CA THR A 2 -13.12 28.93 -1.16
C THR A 2 -11.60 28.85 -0.92
N ARG A 3 -10.95 30.00 -0.72
CA ARG A 3 -9.51 30.01 -0.40
C ARG A 3 -9.24 29.41 0.99
N GLU A 4 -10.16 29.62 1.90
CA GLU A 4 -10.12 29.07 3.26
C GLU A 4 -10.29 27.55 3.27
N ASP A 5 -11.26 27.01 2.51
CA ASP A 5 -11.46 25.56 2.38
C ASP A 5 -10.21 24.85 1.83
N LYS A 6 -9.49 25.49 0.91
CA LYS A 6 -8.25 24.94 0.35
C LYS A 6 -7.12 24.92 1.37
N SER A 7 -7.02 25.95 2.22
CA SER A 7 -5.99 25.99 3.27
C SER A 7 -6.24 24.93 4.33
N ILE A 8 -7.48 24.74 4.74
CA ILE A 8 -7.88 23.68 5.67
C ILE A 8 -7.57 22.30 5.08
N ALA A 9 -7.98 22.06 3.82
CA ALA A 9 -7.69 20.79 3.15
C ALA A 9 -6.19 20.48 3.03
N ILE A 10 -5.35 21.50 2.79
CA ILE A 10 -3.90 21.31 2.77
C ILE A 10 -3.37 20.98 4.16
N GLN A 11 -3.83 21.65 5.21
CA GLN A 11 -3.43 21.37 6.59
C GLN A 11 -3.81 19.95 7.01
N ASP A 12 -5.05 19.53 6.72
CA ASP A 12 -5.54 18.17 7.01
C ASP A 12 -4.73 17.10 6.29
N LEU A 13 -4.41 17.34 5.01
CA LEU A 13 -3.56 16.44 4.22
C LEU A 13 -2.14 16.39 4.77
N THR A 14 -1.56 17.54 5.12
CA THR A 14 -0.20 17.59 5.68
C THR A 14 -0.13 16.84 7.00
N ALA A 15 -1.12 16.98 7.87
CA ALA A 15 -1.20 16.24 9.13
C ALA A 15 -1.29 14.72 8.88
N GLN A 16 -2.14 14.30 7.94
CA GLN A 16 -2.26 12.88 7.57
C GLN A 16 -0.96 12.31 6.96
N LEU A 17 -0.27 13.10 6.14
CA LEU A 17 0.99 12.71 5.52
C LEU A 17 2.14 12.62 6.55
N ALA A 18 2.15 13.46 7.57
CA ALA A 18 3.15 13.46 8.64
C ALA A 18 3.06 12.19 9.50
N ASP A 19 1.84 11.73 9.79
CA ASP A 19 1.62 10.53 10.61
C ASP A 19 1.82 9.21 9.85
N THR A 20 1.97 9.27 8.51
CA THR A 20 1.92 8.07 7.65
C THR A 20 3.28 7.73 7.07
N LYS A 21 3.67 6.46 7.20
CA LYS A 21 4.91 5.92 6.64
C LYS A 21 4.73 5.30 5.25
N VAL A 22 3.50 5.00 4.87
CA VAL A 22 3.18 4.29 3.62
C VAL A 22 2.06 5.00 2.88
N ILE A 23 2.39 5.56 1.72
CA ILE A 23 1.48 6.31 0.87
C ILE A 23 1.57 5.77 -0.56
N TYR A 24 0.42 5.40 -1.12
CA TYR A 24 0.31 5.02 -2.52
C TYR A 24 -0.51 6.04 -3.27
N VAL A 25 -0.10 6.38 -4.47
CA VAL A 25 -0.84 7.22 -5.41
C VAL A 25 -1.26 6.38 -6.60
N ALA A 26 -2.55 6.21 -6.78
CA ALA A 26 -3.12 5.42 -7.87
C ALA A 26 -4.11 6.23 -8.71
N ASP A 27 -4.25 5.84 -9.97
CA ASP A 27 -5.28 6.36 -10.86
C ASP A 27 -6.49 5.41 -10.88
N ILE A 28 -7.62 5.91 -10.40
CA ILE A 28 -8.89 5.19 -10.38
C ILE A 28 -9.87 5.69 -11.45
N SER A 29 -9.40 6.47 -12.42
CA SER A 29 -10.24 6.97 -13.51
C SER A 29 -10.76 5.82 -14.38
N GLY A 30 -11.99 5.96 -14.87
CA GLY A 30 -12.60 4.95 -15.75
C GLY A 30 -13.17 3.70 -15.05
N LEU A 31 -13.12 3.62 -13.72
CA LEU A 31 -13.82 2.58 -12.97
C LEU A 31 -15.33 2.89 -12.89
N ASN A 32 -16.16 1.87 -13.01
CA ASN A 32 -17.60 1.97 -12.78
C ASN A 32 -17.88 2.26 -11.28
N ALA A 33 -19.05 2.82 -10.99
CA ALA A 33 -19.46 3.11 -9.62
C ALA A 33 -19.46 1.86 -8.72
N SER A 34 -19.87 0.70 -9.26
CA SER A 34 -19.83 -0.58 -8.55
C SER A 34 -18.41 -0.98 -8.19
N THR A 35 -17.50 -1.00 -9.17
CA THR A 35 -16.09 -1.37 -8.96
C THR A 35 -15.37 -0.40 -8.03
N THR A 36 -15.68 0.89 -8.10
CA THR A 36 -15.16 1.90 -7.17
C THR A 36 -15.66 1.65 -5.75
N SER A 37 -16.94 1.29 -5.58
CA SER A 37 -17.49 0.93 -4.27
C SER A 37 -16.85 -0.32 -3.70
N ASP A 38 -16.63 -1.34 -4.54
CA ASP A 38 -15.96 -2.57 -4.14
C ASP A 38 -14.50 -2.33 -3.76
N LEU A 39 -13.80 -1.47 -4.51
CA LEU A 39 -12.43 -1.04 -4.17
C LEU A 39 -12.38 -0.34 -2.80
N ARG A 40 -13.31 0.60 -2.55
CA ARG A 40 -13.40 1.28 -1.25
C ARG A 40 -13.68 0.30 -0.11
N ARG A 41 -14.57 -0.69 -0.31
CA ARG A 41 -14.86 -1.73 0.68
C ARG A 41 -13.65 -2.62 0.93
N ALA A 42 -12.92 -3.00 -0.11
CA ALA A 42 -11.70 -3.81 0.02
C ALA A 42 -10.61 -3.05 0.78
N CYS A 43 -10.39 -1.77 0.45
CA CYS A 43 -9.46 -0.90 1.17
C CYS A 43 -9.86 -0.77 2.65
N PHE A 44 -11.13 -0.52 2.93
CA PHE A 44 -11.62 -0.40 4.30
C PHE A 44 -11.43 -1.69 5.11
N LYS A 45 -11.70 -2.86 4.53
CA LYS A 45 -11.47 -4.17 5.18
C LYS A 45 -10.00 -4.42 5.48
N ALA A 46 -9.10 -3.89 4.68
CA ALA A 46 -7.65 -3.99 4.87
C ALA A 46 -7.05 -2.88 5.74
N GLY A 47 -7.88 -2.01 6.33
CA GLY A 47 -7.41 -0.88 7.13
C GLY A 47 -6.72 0.22 6.31
N ILE A 48 -7.03 0.31 5.00
CA ILE A 48 -6.44 1.28 4.09
C ILE A 48 -7.42 2.43 3.86
N LYS A 49 -6.98 3.64 4.13
CA LYS A 49 -7.74 4.85 3.86
C LYS A 49 -7.58 5.24 2.38
N LEU A 50 -8.67 5.20 1.62
CA LEU A 50 -8.71 5.62 0.22
C LEU A 50 -9.37 6.99 0.10
N GLU A 51 -8.63 7.98 -0.34
CA GLU A 51 -9.11 9.34 -0.58
C GLU A 51 -8.79 9.81 -1.99
N VAL A 52 -9.73 10.49 -2.64
CA VAL A 52 -9.49 11.14 -3.94
C VAL A 52 -9.20 12.59 -3.69
N VAL A 53 -8.02 13.03 -4.06
CA VAL A 53 -7.53 14.37 -3.77
C VAL A 53 -7.16 15.10 -5.05
N LYS A 54 -7.34 16.42 -5.02
CA LYS A 54 -6.91 17.28 -6.12
C LYS A 54 -5.38 17.36 -6.15
N ASN A 55 -4.78 17.10 -7.31
CA ASN A 55 -3.31 17.05 -7.49
C ASN A 55 -2.59 18.28 -6.95
N THR A 56 -3.13 19.47 -7.22
CA THR A 56 -2.52 20.73 -6.75
C THR A 56 -2.54 20.91 -5.24
N LEU A 57 -3.53 20.35 -4.55
CA LEU A 57 -3.58 20.39 -3.08
C LEU A 57 -2.63 19.36 -2.49
N LEU A 58 -2.56 18.18 -3.12
CA LEU A 58 -1.64 17.12 -2.73
C LEU A 58 -0.18 17.54 -2.91
N ALA A 59 0.18 18.14 -4.05
CA ALA A 59 1.54 18.65 -4.29
C ALA A 59 1.96 19.66 -3.23
N LYS A 60 1.07 20.63 -2.90
CA LYS A 60 1.34 21.61 -1.86
C LYS A 60 1.44 21.02 -0.46
N ALA A 61 0.63 19.99 -0.16
CA ALA A 61 0.72 19.28 1.11
C ALA A 61 2.03 18.48 1.23
N MET A 62 2.49 17.88 0.14
CA MET A 62 3.80 17.20 0.07
C MET A 62 4.97 18.18 0.23
N GLU A 63 4.90 19.36 -0.40
CA GLU A 63 5.90 20.42 -0.25
C GLU A 63 5.94 21.02 1.16
N ALA A 64 4.79 21.07 1.83
CA ALA A 64 4.65 21.61 3.19
C ALA A 64 4.98 20.58 4.29
N SER A 65 5.06 19.31 3.95
CA SER A 65 5.41 18.25 4.90
C SER A 65 6.92 18.14 5.10
N GLU A 66 7.33 17.57 6.23
CA GLU A 66 8.74 17.37 6.58
C GLU A 66 9.38 16.18 5.82
N ASN A 67 8.57 15.35 5.18
CA ASN A 67 9.03 14.19 4.44
C ASN A 67 9.47 14.56 3.03
N GLU A 68 10.58 14.00 2.58
CA GLU A 68 11.09 14.18 1.21
C GLU A 68 10.38 13.23 0.23
N TYR A 69 9.42 13.76 -0.50
CA TYR A 69 8.68 12.98 -1.54
C TYR A 69 9.35 12.99 -2.92
N GLY A 70 10.52 13.63 -3.07
CA GLY A 70 11.30 13.67 -4.31
C GLY A 70 10.45 13.98 -5.55
N ASP A 71 10.45 13.07 -6.52
CA ASP A 71 9.76 13.26 -7.81
C ASP A 71 8.27 12.91 -7.79
N LEU A 72 7.68 12.47 -6.66
CA LEU A 72 6.25 12.13 -6.59
C LEU A 72 5.31 13.27 -7.02
N PRO A 73 5.53 14.55 -6.65
CA PRO A 73 4.67 15.64 -7.12
C PRO A 73 4.63 15.78 -8.64
N SER A 74 5.72 15.43 -9.34
CA SER A 74 5.83 15.52 -10.80
C SER A 74 4.96 14.49 -11.53
N ILE A 75 4.63 13.39 -10.88
CA ILE A 75 3.84 12.28 -11.44
C ILE A 75 2.34 12.49 -11.27
N LEU A 76 1.92 13.48 -10.51
CA LEU A 76 0.51 13.79 -10.22
C LEU A 76 -0.19 14.38 -11.45
N LYS A 77 -0.39 13.57 -12.49
CA LYS A 77 -1.12 13.96 -13.71
C LYS A 77 -2.45 13.18 -13.79
N GLY A 78 -3.55 13.86 -14.15
CA GLY A 78 -4.88 13.25 -14.24
C GLY A 78 -5.52 13.02 -12.87
N ASN A 79 -6.38 12.01 -12.73
CA ASN A 79 -7.03 11.70 -11.47
C ASN A 79 -6.05 10.98 -10.53
N SER A 80 -6.00 11.44 -9.30
CA SER A 80 -5.14 10.83 -8.28
C SER A 80 -5.96 10.47 -7.04
N ALA A 81 -5.86 9.23 -6.64
CA ALA A 81 -6.35 8.74 -5.37
C ALA A 81 -5.17 8.37 -4.49
N ILE A 82 -5.24 8.76 -3.23
CA ILE A 82 -4.26 8.40 -2.22
C ILE A 82 -4.78 7.20 -1.44
N MET A 83 -3.91 6.23 -1.24
CA MET A 83 -4.14 5.12 -0.33
C MET A 83 -3.13 5.22 0.80
N ILE A 84 -3.61 5.41 2.00
CA ILE A 84 -2.81 5.51 3.22
C ILE A 84 -2.95 4.18 3.97
N ALA A 85 -1.84 3.56 4.30
CA ALA A 85 -1.81 2.27 4.98
C ALA A 85 -0.66 2.18 5.99
N GLU A 86 -0.80 1.30 6.97
CA GLU A 86 0.28 0.95 7.89
C GLU A 86 1.18 -0.14 7.30
N ALA A 87 0.58 -1.09 6.58
CA ALA A 87 1.31 -2.19 5.93
C ALA A 87 1.78 -1.83 4.53
N ALA A 88 3.07 -1.97 4.26
CA ALA A 88 3.68 -1.61 2.98
C ALA A 88 3.06 -2.37 1.79
N SER A 89 2.81 -3.67 1.91
CA SER A 89 2.27 -4.49 0.81
C SER A 89 0.75 -4.45 0.64
N GLY A 90 0.00 -3.90 1.61
CA GLY A 90 -1.46 -3.90 1.62
C GLY A 90 -2.09 -3.30 0.37
N PRO A 91 -1.82 -2.02 0.07
CA PRO A 91 -2.39 -1.34 -1.10
C PRO A 91 -1.97 -2.01 -2.42
N ALA A 92 -0.71 -2.45 -2.53
CA ALA A 92 -0.21 -3.12 -3.73
C ALA A 92 -0.94 -4.44 -4.03
N LYS A 93 -1.22 -5.24 -3.00
CA LYS A 93 -2.01 -6.49 -3.12
C LYS A 93 -3.43 -6.21 -3.62
N ILE A 94 -4.10 -5.18 -3.08
CA ILE A 94 -5.44 -4.77 -3.51
C ILE A 94 -5.43 -4.29 -4.97
N ILE A 95 -4.50 -3.43 -5.35
CA ILE A 95 -4.35 -2.96 -6.74
C ILE A 95 -4.17 -4.16 -7.68
N LYS A 96 -3.31 -5.11 -7.34
CA LYS A 96 -3.07 -6.32 -8.14
C LYS A 96 -4.31 -7.21 -8.24
N GLU A 97 -5.08 -7.35 -7.16
CA GLU A 97 -6.32 -8.14 -7.15
C GLU A 97 -7.39 -7.53 -8.06
N PHE A 98 -7.59 -6.22 -8.00
CA PHE A 98 -8.55 -5.52 -8.86
C PHE A 98 -8.12 -5.52 -10.33
N ARG A 99 -6.82 -5.50 -10.61
CA ARG A 99 -6.29 -5.62 -11.98
C ARG A 99 -6.53 -6.97 -12.64
N LYS A 100 -6.74 -8.04 -11.87
CA LYS A 100 -7.18 -9.33 -12.44
C LYS A 100 -8.53 -9.25 -13.13
N LYS A 101 -9.36 -8.27 -12.75
CA LYS A 101 -10.71 -8.04 -13.30
C LYS A 101 -10.76 -6.90 -14.31
N GLY A 102 -9.69 -6.10 -14.44
CA GLY A 102 -9.63 -4.92 -15.32
C GLY A 102 -8.23 -4.31 -15.42
N THR A 103 -8.08 -3.23 -16.18
CA THR A 103 -6.81 -2.51 -16.36
C THR A 103 -6.51 -1.48 -15.26
N LYS A 104 -7.51 -1.11 -14.48
CA LYS A 104 -7.45 -0.09 -13.41
C LYS A 104 -7.77 -0.73 -12.06
N PRO A 105 -7.24 -0.23 -10.94
CA PRO A 105 -6.44 1.00 -10.75
C PRO A 105 -4.98 0.87 -11.23
N GLU A 106 -4.40 1.98 -11.72
CA GLU A 106 -3.01 2.07 -12.16
C GLU A 106 -2.15 2.74 -11.08
N LEU A 107 -1.01 2.16 -10.77
CA LEU A 107 -0.08 2.73 -9.80
C LEU A 107 0.73 3.83 -10.46
N LYS A 108 0.65 5.05 -9.92
CA LYS A 108 1.51 6.17 -10.33
C LYS A 108 2.81 6.18 -9.56
N GLY A 109 2.73 5.98 -8.27
CA GLY A 109 3.89 5.91 -7.40
C GLY A 109 3.51 5.52 -5.98
N ALA A 110 4.51 5.17 -5.20
CA ALA A 110 4.38 4.87 -3.79
C ALA A 110 5.54 5.47 -3.00
N TYR A 111 5.26 5.87 -1.78
CA TYR A 111 6.24 6.29 -0.79
C TYR A 111 6.17 5.33 0.40
N ILE A 112 7.27 4.66 0.69
CA ILE A 112 7.33 3.63 1.73
C ILE A 112 8.61 3.80 2.51
N ASN A 113 8.52 4.15 3.80
CA ASN A 113 9.68 4.27 4.70
C ASN A 113 10.83 5.10 4.11
N GLU A 114 10.53 6.27 3.57
CA GLU A 114 11.49 7.19 2.93
C GLU A 114 12.00 6.76 1.54
N GLU A 115 11.55 5.63 1.02
CA GLU A 115 11.83 5.19 -0.32
C GLU A 115 10.70 5.53 -1.29
N ILE A 116 11.06 5.96 -2.50
CA ILE A 116 10.12 6.38 -3.53
C ILE A 116 10.13 5.36 -4.66
N TYR A 117 8.96 4.82 -4.97
CA TYR A 117 8.73 3.90 -6.07
C TYR A 117 7.88 4.60 -7.12
N ILE A 118 8.42 4.76 -8.34
CA ILE A 118 7.75 5.46 -9.44
C ILE A 118 7.35 4.47 -10.51
N GLY A 119 6.09 4.58 -10.93
CA GLY A 119 5.55 3.83 -12.06
C GLY A 119 4.96 2.48 -11.68
N ASP A 120 4.22 1.99 -12.64
CA ASP A 120 3.43 0.77 -12.50
C ASP A 120 4.27 -0.51 -12.49
N ASN A 121 5.45 -0.47 -13.10
CA ASN A 121 6.39 -1.59 -13.15
C ASN A 121 6.89 -2.03 -11.76
N GLN A 122 6.80 -1.14 -10.77
CA GLN A 122 7.21 -1.43 -9.39
C GLN A 122 6.15 -2.17 -8.58
N LEU A 123 4.94 -2.36 -9.13
CA LEU A 123 3.83 -2.99 -8.41
C LEU A 123 4.17 -4.40 -7.92
N ASP A 124 4.84 -5.21 -8.74
CA ASP A 124 5.22 -6.57 -8.35
C ASP A 124 6.27 -6.58 -7.23
N SER A 125 7.22 -5.66 -7.28
CA SER A 125 8.20 -5.46 -6.20
C SER A 125 7.52 -5.03 -4.91
N LEU A 126 6.55 -4.11 -4.99
CA LEU A 126 5.78 -3.63 -3.85
C LEU A 126 4.88 -4.71 -3.21
N VAL A 127 4.34 -5.61 -4.02
CA VAL A 127 3.59 -6.77 -3.52
C VAL A 127 4.50 -7.77 -2.81
N ALA A 128 5.76 -7.88 -3.24
CA ALA A 128 6.76 -8.76 -2.66
C ALA A 128 7.36 -8.22 -1.34
N ILE A 129 7.18 -6.94 -1.05
CA ILE A 129 7.61 -6.35 0.23
C ILE A 129 6.81 -7.02 1.37
N LYS A 130 7.52 -7.70 2.25
CA LYS A 130 6.94 -8.32 3.43
C LYS A 130 6.85 -7.29 4.56
N SER A 131 5.81 -7.38 5.37
CA SER A 131 5.75 -6.58 6.59
C SER A 131 6.84 -7.03 7.56
N ARG A 132 7.22 -6.16 8.51
CA ARG A 132 8.21 -6.50 9.54
C ARG A 132 7.78 -7.75 10.33
N GLU A 133 6.50 -7.88 10.61
CA GLU A 133 5.93 -9.02 11.34
C GLU A 133 5.96 -10.30 10.49
N GLU A 134 5.65 -10.20 9.19
CA GLU A 134 5.75 -11.32 8.25
C GLU A 134 7.20 -11.79 8.10
N MET A 135 8.18 -10.88 8.05
CA MET A 135 9.60 -11.23 8.00
C MET A 135 10.06 -11.92 9.28
N ILE A 136 9.67 -11.42 10.45
CA ILE A 136 9.99 -12.04 11.74
C ILE A 136 9.37 -13.44 11.82
N GLY A 137 8.11 -13.60 11.43
CA GLY A 137 7.42 -14.89 11.39
C GLY A 137 8.09 -15.90 10.48
N GLU A 138 8.54 -15.46 9.30
CA GLU A 138 9.29 -16.31 8.35
C GLU A 138 10.65 -16.75 8.92
N ILE A 139 11.40 -15.83 9.53
CA ILE A 139 12.70 -16.14 10.17
C ILE A 139 12.48 -17.15 11.29
N ILE A 140 11.48 -16.98 12.15
CA ILE A 140 11.14 -17.94 13.20
C ILE A 140 10.75 -19.30 12.60
N GLY A 141 9.95 -19.30 11.54
CA GLY A 141 9.57 -20.52 10.83
C GLY A 141 10.75 -21.26 10.21
N LEU A 142 11.71 -20.53 9.62
CA LEU A 142 12.94 -21.09 9.08
C LEU A 142 13.84 -21.68 10.17
N LEU A 143 13.95 -21.04 11.32
CA LEU A 143 14.73 -21.55 12.46
C LEU A 143 14.09 -22.79 13.10
N GLN A 144 12.77 -22.88 13.13
CA GLN A 144 12.04 -24.02 13.68
C GLN A 144 11.88 -25.19 12.71
N SER A 145 11.94 -24.93 11.41
CA SER A 145 11.74 -25.92 10.36
C SER A 145 12.64 -27.16 10.47
N PRO A 146 13.95 -27.05 10.75
CA PRO A 146 14.80 -28.24 10.95
C PRO A 146 14.35 -29.11 12.13
N ALA A 147 14.00 -28.47 13.26
CA ALA A 147 13.54 -29.17 14.45
C ALA A 147 12.19 -29.89 14.21
N GLN A 148 11.26 -29.23 13.54
CA GLN A 148 9.97 -29.83 13.18
C GLN A 148 10.11 -31.01 12.22
N ARG A 149 11.02 -30.94 11.26
CA ARG A 149 11.32 -32.06 10.34
C ARG A 149 11.87 -33.26 11.07
N VAL A 150 12.80 -33.06 12.02
CA VAL A 150 13.35 -34.14 12.84
C VAL A 150 12.27 -34.76 13.72
N ILE A 151 11.44 -33.94 14.38
CA ILE A 151 10.33 -34.43 15.22
C ILE A 151 9.31 -35.21 14.39
N SER A 152 8.97 -34.74 13.18
CA SER A 152 8.04 -35.43 12.27
C SER A 152 8.60 -36.77 11.79
N ALA A 153 9.90 -36.82 11.47
CA ALA A 153 10.58 -38.06 11.09
C ALA A 153 10.58 -39.09 12.22
N LEU A 154 10.89 -38.65 13.45
CA LEU A 154 10.82 -39.52 14.63
C LEU A 154 9.41 -40.03 14.91
N LYS A 155 8.39 -39.17 14.83
CA LYS A 155 6.99 -39.57 15.02
C LYS A 155 6.52 -40.60 13.98
N ASN A 156 6.99 -40.48 12.74
CA ASN A 156 6.64 -41.46 11.70
C ASN A 156 7.32 -42.81 11.95
N GLN A 157 8.60 -42.84 12.38
CA GLN A 157 9.26 -44.09 12.73
C GLN A 157 8.57 -44.82 13.89
N PHE A 158 8.10 -44.12 14.92
CA PHE A 158 7.35 -44.75 16.02
C PHE A 158 5.94 -45.23 15.67
N LYS A 159 5.37 -44.77 14.55
CA LYS A 159 4.08 -45.23 14.06
C LYS A 159 4.17 -46.53 13.20
N ASP A 160 5.33 -46.76 12.62
CA ASP A 160 5.57 -47.95 11.80
C ASP A 160 6.00 -49.18 12.64
N GLU A 161 6.20 -48.99 13.98
CA GLU A 161 6.55 -50.08 14.91
C GLU A 161 5.35 -50.57 15.78
N GLU A 162 4.14 -50.05 15.60
CA GLU A 162 2.88 -50.59 16.16
C GLU A 162 2.06 -51.29 15.07
#